data_9b848103184c2e413b67c80d81453da4
#
_entry.id   9b848103184c2e413b67c80d81453da4
#
_cell.length_a   1.000
_cell.length_b   1.000
_cell.length_c   1.000
_cell.angle_alpha   90.00
_cell.angle_beta   90.00
_cell.angle_gamma   90.00
#
_symmetry.space_group_name_H-M   'P 1'
#
loop_
_entity.id
_entity.type
_entity.pdbx_description
1 polymer ?
#
loop_
_entity_poly.entity_id
_entity_poly.type
_entity_poly.pdbx_seq_one_letter_code
_entity_poly.pdbx_strand_id
1 'polypeptide(L)'
;MNDQFIALFCDFKYLTTKLLNKFNKDQLIIFGYSLNKNDFDYICSDFQLKIFKNQKYHFIDLNNQDINQLINKYQFTKVYITKSFKKISNIQNIFPNTYIEDDLTDINNAKQALVNADINSFYNIAGFNYTFSGIVTHCNHLGRTIGFPTANILTNDSLVIKNGVYLVKVIIGDKNIQFGMGDHWINRNNLKVFETYIFNFSNDIYNSKITFELLDYIRDNQKINSLDQLKTLLNNDKKECLKRMEKYNG
;
A
#
# COMPACT_ATOMS: atom_id res chain seq x y z
N MET A 1 5.24 26.29 28.64
CA MET A 1 6.27 26.17 27.58
C MET A 1 5.52 26.17 26.29
N ASN A 2 5.80 27.11 25.37
CA ASN A 2 5.16 27.04 24.04
C ASN A 2 5.82 25.90 23.27
N ASP A 3 5.07 24.84 23.02
CA ASP A 3 5.55 23.72 22.21
C ASP A 3 5.90 24.24 20.80
N GLN A 4 7.16 24.08 20.43
CA GLN A 4 7.65 24.46 19.10
C GLN A 4 7.60 23.26 18.19
N PHE A 5 6.90 23.40 17.05
CA PHE A 5 6.68 22.31 16.11
C PHE A 5 7.47 22.49 14.80
N ILE A 6 7.64 21.39 14.09
CA ILE A 6 8.10 21.32 12.70
C ILE A 6 6.88 20.99 11.83
N ALA A 7 6.61 21.78 10.79
CA ALA A 7 5.59 21.44 9.80
C ALA A 7 6.20 20.69 8.62
N LEU A 8 5.58 19.61 8.21
CA LEU A 8 5.89 18.88 6.97
C LEU A 8 4.64 18.84 6.08
N PHE A 9 4.68 19.54 4.94
CA PHE A 9 3.64 19.48 3.92
C PHE A 9 4.01 18.43 2.87
N CYS A 10 3.21 17.35 2.78
CA CYS A 10 3.44 16.25 1.85
C CYS A 10 2.13 15.60 1.41
N ASP A 11 2.11 14.99 0.24
CA ASP A 11 0.97 14.15 -0.18
C ASP A 11 1.05 12.81 0.57
N PHE A 12 0.04 12.48 1.38
CA PHE A 12 0.06 11.28 2.24
C PHE A 12 0.28 9.99 1.46
N LYS A 13 -0.17 9.94 0.20
CA LYS A 13 0.03 8.77 -0.66
C LYS A 13 1.49 8.47 -1.02
N TYR A 14 2.39 9.41 -0.77
CA TYR A 14 3.82 9.26 -1.08
C TYR A 14 4.71 9.23 0.16
N LEU A 15 4.13 9.16 1.35
CA LEU A 15 4.89 9.04 2.59
C LEU A 15 5.74 7.77 2.63
N THR A 16 6.97 7.92 3.07
CA THR A 16 7.89 6.83 3.36
C THR A 16 8.40 6.93 4.80
N THR A 17 8.77 5.80 5.38
CA THR A 17 9.48 5.79 6.68
C THR A 17 10.79 6.57 6.60
N LYS A 18 11.48 6.49 5.46
CA LYS A 18 12.72 7.24 5.21
C LYS A 18 12.51 8.76 5.32
N LEU A 19 11.41 9.30 4.75
CA LEU A 19 11.08 10.72 4.86
C LEU A 19 10.76 11.07 6.32
N LEU A 20 9.93 10.29 6.99
CA LEU A 20 9.52 10.56 8.36
C LEU A 20 10.69 10.51 9.35
N ASN A 21 11.65 9.62 9.16
CA ASN A 21 12.83 9.47 10.02
C ASN A 21 13.83 10.64 9.94
N LYS A 22 13.64 11.58 9.00
CA LYS A 22 14.44 12.83 8.97
C LYS A 22 14.06 13.79 10.10
N PHE A 23 12.93 13.60 10.77
CA PHE A 23 12.36 14.55 11.70
C PHE A 23 12.20 13.97 13.11
N ASN A 24 12.31 14.85 14.13
CA ASN A 24 11.91 14.48 15.49
C ASN A 24 10.38 14.33 15.54
N LYS A 25 9.93 13.12 15.77
CA LYS A 25 8.52 12.72 15.74
C LYS A 25 7.65 13.51 16.73
N ASP A 26 8.16 13.80 17.94
CA ASP A 26 7.38 14.47 18.98
C ASP A 26 7.11 15.94 18.66
N GLN A 27 7.87 16.51 17.72
CA GLN A 27 7.74 17.90 17.26
C GLN A 27 7.12 18.00 15.85
N LEU A 28 6.87 16.86 15.18
CA LEU A 28 6.45 16.83 13.78
C LEU A 28 4.93 16.88 13.65
N ILE A 29 4.42 17.85 12.90
CA ILE A 29 3.03 17.87 12.41
C ILE A 29 3.06 17.72 10.90
N ILE A 30 2.34 16.72 10.39
CA ILE A 30 2.32 16.34 8.98
C ILE A 30 1.00 16.82 8.38
N PHE A 31 1.08 17.72 7.40
CA PHE A 31 -0.05 18.28 6.68
C PHE A 31 -0.12 17.66 5.28
N GLY A 32 -1.29 17.17 4.87
CA GLY A 32 -1.45 16.57 3.56
C GLY A 32 -2.88 16.21 3.23
N TYR A 33 -3.06 15.46 2.14
CA TYR A 33 -4.37 15.05 1.65
C TYR A 33 -4.54 13.55 1.80
N SER A 34 -5.69 13.13 2.32
CA SER A 34 -6.07 11.70 2.36
C SER A 34 -6.36 11.17 0.96
N LEU A 35 -6.18 9.86 0.79
CA LEU A 35 -6.44 9.15 -0.45
C LEU A 35 -7.91 9.20 -0.86
N ASN A 36 -8.16 9.26 -2.15
CA ASN A 36 -9.47 8.95 -2.70
C ASN A 36 -9.70 7.42 -2.67
N LYS A 37 -10.92 6.98 -2.38
CA LYS A 37 -11.27 5.56 -2.20
C LYS A 37 -10.91 4.64 -3.38
N ASN A 38 -10.80 5.19 -4.59
CA ASN A 38 -10.52 4.45 -5.83
C ASN A 38 -9.13 4.77 -6.41
N ASP A 39 -8.28 5.45 -5.65
CA ASP A 39 -6.93 5.78 -6.09
C ASP A 39 -5.97 4.66 -5.67
N PHE A 40 -5.29 4.03 -6.63
CA PHE A 40 -4.23 3.04 -6.41
C PHE A 40 -2.85 3.57 -6.83
N ASP A 41 -2.76 4.83 -7.29
CA ASP A 41 -1.49 5.48 -7.61
C ASP A 41 -0.82 6.02 -6.34
N TYR A 42 -0.47 5.12 -5.43
CA TYR A 42 0.18 5.45 -4.17
C TYR A 42 1.31 4.47 -3.83
N ILE A 43 2.23 4.87 -2.97
CA ILE A 43 3.18 4.01 -2.28
C ILE A 43 2.78 3.79 -0.82
N CYS A 44 2.10 4.76 -0.20
CA CYS A 44 1.57 4.69 1.17
C CYS A 44 0.04 4.59 1.13
N SER A 45 -0.52 3.45 1.52
CA SER A 45 -1.96 3.20 1.57
C SER A 45 -2.61 3.78 2.83
N ASP A 46 -3.96 3.87 2.86
CA ASP A 46 -4.70 4.22 4.08
C ASP A 46 -4.41 3.28 5.25
N PHE A 47 -4.18 2.00 4.95
CA PHE A 47 -3.79 1.02 5.96
C PHE A 47 -2.43 1.40 6.59
N GLN A 48 -1.44 1.76 5.78
CA GLN A 48 -0.13 2.20 6.26
C GLN A 48 -0.21 3.53 7.03
N LEU A 49 -1.06 4.48 6.58
CA LEU A 49 -1.33 5.71 7.33
C LEU A 49 -1.91 5.44 8.72
N LYS A 50 -2.81 4.44 8.84
CA LYS A 50 -3.35 4.01 10.15
C LYS A 50 -2.24 3.50 11.06
N ILE A 51 -1.27 2.74 10.52
CA ILE A 51 -0.10 2.29 11.27
C ILE A 51 0.73 3.47 11.78
N PHE A 52 1.04 4.45 10.93
CA PHE A 52 1.79 5.65 11.33
C PHE A 52 1.05 6.44 12.43
N LYS A 53 -0.28 6.61 12.31
CA LYS A 53 -1.11 7.25 13.35
C LYS A 53 -1.03 6.49 14.68
N ASN A 54 -1.08 5.16 14.66
CA ASN A 54 -0.94 4.33 15.85
C ASN A 54 0.48 4.44 16.46
N GLN A 55 1.48 4.77 15.66
CA GLN A 55 2.84 5.10 16.12
C GLN A 55 2.95 6.54 16.66
N LYS A 56 1.84 7.25 16.85
CA LYS A 56 1.73 8.63 17.38
C LYS A 56 2.29 9.72 16.47
N TYR A 57 2.41 9.51 15.16
CA TYR A 57 2.61 10.62 14.23
C TYR A 57 1.35 11.50 14.16
N HIS A 58 1.54 12.82 14.17
CA HIS A 58 0.43 13.77 14.13
C HIS A 58 0.13 14.18 12.68
N PHE A 59 -1.00 13.73 12.15
CA PHE A 59 -1.47 14.01 10.79
C PHE A 59 -2.64 14.98 10.80
N ILE A 60 -2.58 15.98 9.92
CA ILE A 60 -3.68 16.92 9.66
C ILE A 60 -4.09 16.81 8.19
N ASP A 61 -5.32 16.38 7.96
CA ASP A 61 -5.91 16.25 6.62
C ASP A 61 -6.43 17.61 6.13
N LEU A 62 -5.95 18.03 4.96
CA LEU A 62 -6.28 19.32 4.34
C LEU A 62 -7.49 19.26 3.41
N ASN A 63 -8.15 18.10 3.24
CA ASN A 63 -9.23 17.96 2.27
C ASN A 63 -10.42 18.90 2.51
N ASN A 64 -10.73 19.24 3.75
CA ASN A 64 -11.88 20.08 4.11
C ASN A 64 -11.50 21.16 5.16
N GLN A 65 -10.27 21.62 5.15
CA GLN A 65 -9.77 22.56 6.16
C GLN A 65 -9.08 23.75 5.51
N ASP A 66 -9.31 24.93 6.06
CA ASP A 66 -8.58 26.12 5.67
C ASP A 66 -7.19 26.11 6.34
N ILE A 67 -6.17 26.07 5.50
CA ILE A 67 -4.78 26.04 5.92
C ILE A 67 -4.40 27.24 6.78
N ASN A 68 -4.96 28.42 6.49
CA ASN A 68 -4.66 29.64 7.25
C ASN A 68 -5.16 29.55 8.69
N GLN A 69 -6.32 28.93 8.92
CA GLN A 69 -6.85 28.73 10.28
C GLN A 69 -6.03 27.70 11.06
N LEU A 70 -5.55 26.65 10.39
CA LEU A 70 -4.73 25.62 11.01
C LEU A 70 -3.36 26.13 11.42
N ILE A 71 -2.73 26.92 10.56
CA ILE A 71 -1.38 27.44 10.78
C ILE A 71 -1.33 28.38 12.00
N ASN A 72 -2.36 29.18 12.21
CA ASN A 72 -2.45 30.10 13.37
C ASN A 72 -2.58 29.34 14.71
N LYS A 73 -2.86 28.05 14.67
CA LYS A 73 -3.03 27.20 15.85
C LYS A 73 -1.71 26.69 16.43
N TYR A 74 -0.63 26.69 15.64
CA TYR A 74 0.66 26.13 16.00
C TYR A 74 1.79 27.13 15.80
N GLN A 75 2.83 27.07 16.64
CA GLN A 75 4.08 27.79 16.41
C GLN A 75 5.10 26.86 15.75
N PHE A 76 5.47 27.18 14.51
CA PHE A 76 6.44 26.38 13.76
C PHE A 76 7.83 27.03 13.81
N THR A 77 8.84 26.21 14.13
CA THR A 77 10.27 26.61 14.06
C THR A 77 10.83 26.41 12.66
N LYS A 78 10.34 25.38 11.96
CA LYS A 78 10.75 25.06 10.59
C LYS A 78 9.55 24.52 9.81
N VAL A 79 9.51 24.86 8.53
CA VAL A 79 8.48 24.39 7.59
C VAL A 79 9.17 23.69 6.42
N TYR A 80 8.79 22.43 6.18
CA TYR A 80 9.26 21.61 5.09
C TYR A 80 8.11 21.30 4.13
N ILE A 81 8.43 21.24 2.82
CA ILE A 81 7.48 20.89 1.78
C ILE A 81 8.14 19.85 0.88
N THR A 82 7.46 18.76 0.58
CA THR A 82 7.95 17.81 -0.43
C THR A 82 7.70 18.33 -1.85
N LYS A 83 8.56 17.97 -2.82
CA LYS A 83 8.37 18.32 -4.24
C LYS A 83 7.09 17.74 -4.84
N SER A 84 6.61 16.60 -4.33
CA SER A 84 5.36 15.97 -4.76
C SER A 84 4.10 16.70 -4.29
N PHE A 85 4.21 17.61 -3.33
CA PHE A 85 3.05 18.31 -2.77
C PHE A 85 2.44 19.31 -3.76
N LYS A 86 1.13 19.16 -4.05
CA LYS A 86 0.46 19.87 -5.16
C LYS A 86 0.33 21.40 -4.99
N LYS A 87 0.44 21.93 -3.76
CA LYS A 87 0.18 23.35 -3.46
C LYS A 87 1.42 24.06 -2.87
N ILE A 88 2.60 23.76 -3.40
CA ILE A 88 3.87 24.32 -2.91
C ILE A 88 3.82 25.85 -2.84
N SER A 89 3.43 26.52 -3.92
CA SER A 89 3.38 27.98 -4.00
C SER A 89 2.46 28.61 -2.95
N ASN A 90 1.34 27.98 -2.62
CA ASN A 90 0.44 28.49 -1.59
C ASN A 90 1.11 28.46 -0.20
N ILE A 91 1.86 27.41 0.10
CA ILE A 91 2.58 27.29 1.37
C ILE A 91 3.74 28.26 1.44
N GLN A 92 4.49 28.42 0.35
CA GLN A 92 5.61 29.39 0.26
C GLN A 92 5.15 30.84 0.40
N ASN A 93 3.95 31.18 -0.07
CA ASN A 93 3.38 32.52 0.13
C ASN A 93 3.09 32.80 1.62
N ILE A 94 2.74 31.77 2.38
CA ILE A 94 2.46 31.89 3.83
C ILE A 94 3.77 31.82 4.64
N PHE A 95 4.69 30.94 4.23
CA PHE A 95 5.99 30.72 4.86
C PHE A 95 7.13 30.93 3.85
N PRO A 96 7.63 32.14 3.69
CA PRO A 96 8.69 32.42 2.70
C PRO A 96 9.98 31.61 2.90
N ASN A 97 10.30 31.24 4.15
CA ASN A 97 11.52 30.49 4.49
C ASN A 97 11.22 28.98 4.63
N THR A 98 10.69 28.35 3.58
CA THR A 98 10.43 26.91 3.56
C THR A 98 11.62 26.11 3.03
N TYR A 99 11.81 24.92 3.59
CA TYR A 99 12.77 23.93 3.10
C TYR A 99 12.08 22.96 2.13
N ILE A 100 12.69 22.73 0.97
CA ILE A 100 12.15 21.79 -0.04
C ILE A 100 12.84 20.43 0.13
N GLU A 101 12.01 19.39 0.37
CA GLU A 101 12.46 18.00 0.41
C GLU A 101 12.22 17.33 -0.94
N ASP A 102 13.26 16.72 -1.50
CA ASP A 102 13.16 15.98 -2.76
C ASP A 102 12.73 14.53 -2.49
N ASP A 103 11.44 14.26 -2.69
CA ASP A 103 10.83 12.93 -2.57
C ASP A 103 10.56 12.26 -3.91
N LEU A 104 10.69 12.98 -5.05
CA LEU A 104 10.31 12.48 -6.38
C LEU A 104 11.15 11.27 -6.82
N THR A 105 12.45 11.26 -6.51
CA THR A 105 13.34 10.15 -6.84
C THR A 105 12.92 8.88 -6.10
N ASP A 106 12.65 8.97 -4.79
CA ASP A 106 12.20 7.82 -3.99
C ASP A 106 10.82 7.32 -4.46
N ILE A 107 9.87 8.24 -4.78
CA ILE A 107 8.55 7.88 -5.33
C ILE A 107 8.70 7.11 -6.65
N ASN A 108 9.49 7.62 -7.58
CA ASN A 108 9.67 6.99 -8.89
C ASN A 108 10.35 5.63 -8.77
N ASN A 109 11.38 5.51 -7.95
CA ASN A 109 12.09 4.25 -7.71
C ASN A 109 11.18 3.22 -7.01
N ALA A 110 10.35 3.63 -6.04
CA ALA A 110 9.39 2.75 -5.39
C ALA A 110 8.35 2.22 -6.38
N LYS A 111 7.79 3.08 -7.24
CA LYS A 111 6.85 2.65 -8.29
C LYS A 111 7.51 1.72 -9.30
N GLN A 112 8.74 2.02 -9.73
CA GLN A 112 9.49 1.15 -10.66
C GLN A 112 9.79 -0.23 -10.04
N ALA A 113 10.09 -0.29 -8.74
CA ALA A 113 10.28 -1.55 -8.03
C ALA A 113 9.00 -2.41 -8.07
N LEU A 114 7.82 -1.83 -7.85
CA LEU A 114 6.53 -2.53 -7.95
C LEU A 114 6.24 -3.03 -9.38
N VAL A 115 6.50 -2.20 -10.39
CA VAL A 115 6.35 -2.57 -11.81
C VAL A 115 7.26 -3.74 -12.19
N ASN A 116 8.44 -3.81 -11.59
CA ASN A 116 9.41 -4.88 -11.82
C ASN A 116 9.22 -6.09 -10.89
N ALA A 117 8.23 -6.05 -9.97
CA ALA A 117 8.02 -7.03 -8.91
C ALA A 117 9.22 -7.19 -7.95
N ASP A 118 10.02 -6.15 -7.79
CA ASP A 118 11.12 -6.09 -6.82
C ASP A 118 10.61 -5.58 -5.46
N ILE A 119 9.96 -6.48 -4.72
CA ILE A 119 9.33 -6.17 -3.43
C ILE A 119 10.36 -5.74 -2.39
N ASN A 120 11.57 -6.30 -2.44
CA ASN A 120 12.66 -5.95 -1.52
C ASN A 120 13.14 -4.50 -1.74
N SER A 121 13.34 -4.10 -3.00
CA SER A 121 13.71 -2.71 -3.31
C SER A 121 12.61 -1.73 -2.91
N PHE A 122 11.33 -2.08 -3.13
CA PHE A 122 10.22 -1.27 -2.62
C PHE A 122 10.31 -1.09 -1.09
N TYR A 123 10.48 -2.20 -0.35
CA TYR A 123 10.61 -2.16 1.12
C TYR A 123 11.77 -1.28 1.57
N ASN A 124 12.94 -1.40 0.93
CA ASN A 124 14.12 -0.60 1.26
C ASN A 124 13.92 0.90 1.04
N ILE A 125 13.11 1.29 0.05
CA ILE A 125 12.80 2.70 -0.24
C ILE A 125 11.69 3.21 0.68
N ALA A 126 10.58 2.49 0.80
CA ALA A 126 9.39 2.92 1.53
C ALA A 126 9.53 2.72 3.05
N GLY A 127 10.26 1.67 3.49
CA GLY A 127 10.40 1.24 4.88
C GLY A 127 9.22 0.40 5.40
N PHE A 128 8.37 -0.09 4.50
CA PHE A 128 7.23 -0.98 4.76
C PHE A 128 6.87 -1.76 3.49
N ASN A 129 6.15 -2.86 3.65
CA ASN A 129 5.65 -3.64 2.51
C ASN A 129 4.48 -2.93 1.82
N TYR A 130 4.41 -3.03 0.49
CA TYR A 130 3.31 -2.45 -0.27
C TYR A 130 1.98 -3.08 0.11
N THR A 131 0.99 -2.24 0.41
CA THR A 131 -0.36 -2.68 0.79
C THR A 131 -1.42 -2.04 -0.10
N PHE A 132 -2.46 -2.82 -0.43
CA PHE A 132 -3.67 -2.34 -1.10
C PHE A 132 -4.88 -3.10 -0.59
N SER A 133 -6.07 -2.54 -0.79
CA SER A 133 -7.31 -3.12 -0.26
C SER A 133 -8.38 -3.17 -1.33
N GLY A 134 -9.30 -4.11 -1.20
CA GLY A 134 -10.49 -4.20 -2.04
C GLY A 134 -11.63 -4.92 -1.34
N ILE A 135 -12.81 -4.86 -1.97
CA ILE A 135 -13.98 -5.63 -1.54
C ILE A 135 -13.96 -6.99 -2.25
N VAL A 136 -14.13 -8.05 -1.48
CA VAL A 136 -14.20 -9.41 -2.04
C VAL A 136 -15.48 -9.57 -2.85
N THR A 137 -15.33 -9.93 -4.11
CA THR A 137 -16.44 -10.12 -5.06
C THR A 137 -16.64 -11.59 -5.42
N HIS A 138 -17.84 -11.94 -5.85
CA HIS A 138 -18.11 -13.25 -6.42
C HIS A 138 -17.44 -13.38 -7.79
N CYS A 139 -16.79 -14.52 -8.03
CA CYS A 139 -16.15 -14.88 -9.30
C CYS A 139 -16.55 -16.30 -9.73
N ASN A 140 -16.00 -16.79 -10.84
CA ASN A 140 -16.39 -18.05 -11.49
C ASN A 140 -16.13 -19.35 -10.68
N HIS A 141 -15.66 -19.27 -9.45
CA HIS A 141 -15.46 -20.37 -8.48
C HIS A 141 -14.65 -21.58 -9.00
N LEU A 142 -13.92 -21.44 -10.11
CA LEU A 142 -13.15 -22.54 -10.69
C LEU A 142 -12.12 -23.11 -9.70
N GLY A 143 -11.44 -22.26 -8.95
CA GLY A 143 -10.47 -22.66 -7.93
C GLY A 143 -11.08 -23.60 -6.88
N ARG A 144 -12.34 -23.37 -6.48
CA ARG A 144 -13.04 -24.24 -5.50
C ARG A 144 -13.20 -25.66 -6.01
N THR A 145 -13.44 -25.87 -7.31
CA THR A 145 -13.63 -27.23 -7.89
C THR A 145 -12.36 -28.06 -7.89
N ILE A 146 -11.20 -27.41 -7.82
CA ILE A 146 -9.88 -28.08 -7.82
C ILE A 146 -9.16 -28.00 -6.46
N GLY A 147 -9.86 -27.56 -5.40
CA GLY A 147 -9.35 -27.52 -4.04
C GLY A 147 -8.59 -26.24 -3.66
N PHE A 148 -8.72 -25.17 -4.45
CA PHE A 148 -8.12 -23.86 -4.20
C PHE A 148 -9.19 -22.77 -4.20
N PRO A 149 -10.06 -22.68 -3.15
CA PRO A 149 -11.04 -21.61 -3.06
C PRO A 149 -10.32 -20.26 -2.93
N THR A 150 -10.71 -19.27 -3.76
CA THR A 150 -10.06 -17.97 -3.83
C THR A 150 -10.99 -16.83 -3.45
N ALA A 151 -10.43 -15.81 -2.81
CA ALA A 151 -11.01 -14.49 -2.65
C ALA A 151 -10.55 -13.58 -3.79
N ASN A 152 -11.48 -12.90 -4.44
CA ASN A 152 -11.20 -12.07 -5.61
C ASN A 152 -11.56 -10.62 -5.33
N ILE A 153 -10.66 -9.69 -5.64
CA ILE A 153 -10.95 -8.27 -5.68
C ILE A 153 -10.72 -7.72 -7.09
N LEU A 154 -11.55 -6.77 -7.49
CA LEU A 154 -11.29 -5.98 -8.69
C LEU A 154 -10.31 -4.88 -8.33
N THR A 155 -9.30 -4.72 -9.16
CA THR A 155 -8.35 -3.61 -9.11
C THR A 155 -8.56 -2.72 -10.34
N ASN A 156 -7.92 -1.56 -10.41
CA ASN A 156 -7.97 -0.69 -11.57
C ASN A 156 -6.60 -0.49 -12.20
N ASP A 157 -6.54 0.26 -13.30
CA ASP A 157 -5.30 0.51 -14.04
C ASP A 157 -4.24 1.28 -13.28
N SER A 158 -4.61 1.97 -12.20
CA SER A 158 -3.65 2.71 -11.36
C SER A 158 -2.90 1.81 -10.36
N LEU A 159 -3.31 0.55 -10.14
CA LEU A 159 -2.52 -0.39 -9.36
C LEU A 159 -1.23 -0.75 -10.11
N VAL A 160 -0.10 -0.32 -9.58
CA VAL A 160 1.20 -0.33 -10.27
C VAL A 160 2.02 -1.61 -10.06
N ILE A 161 1.44 -2.71 -9.61
CA ILE A 161 2.15 -3.97 -9.43
C ILE A 161 2.22 -4.78 -10.75
N LYS A 162 3.30 -5.53 -10.94
CA LYS A 162 3.46 -6.47 -12.06
C LYS A 162 2.38 -7.56 -12.01
N ASN A 163 1.94 -8.05 -13.17
CA ASN A 163 1.13 -9.28 -13.22
C ASN A 163 1.97 -10.49 -12.78
N GLY A 164 1.35 -11.42 -12.06
CA GLY A 164 2.00 -12.65 -11.59
C GLY A 164 1.57 -13.07 -10.19
N VAL A 165 2.23 -14.10 -9.69
CA VAL A 165 1.91 -14.73 -8.40
C VAL A 165 2.81 -14.15 -7.29
N TYR A 166 2.18 -13.85 -6.16
CA TYR A 166 2.81 -13.24 -4.98
C TYR A 166 2.54 -14.07 -3.72
N LEU A 167 3.51 -14.10 -2.82
CA LEU A 167 3.25 -14.40 -1.40
C LEU A 167 2.70 -13.12 -0.74
N VAL A 168 1.59 -13.25 -0.02
CA VAL A 168 0.92 -12.12 0.62
C VAL A 168 0.53 -12.43 2.07
N LYS A 169 0.49 -11.37 2.92
CA LYS A 169 -0.38 -11.36 4.08
C LYS A 169 -1.75 -10.83 3.67
N VAL A 170 -2.79 -11.44 4.20
CA VAL A 170 -4.19 -11.04 4.01
C VAL A 170 -4.75 -10.61 5.35
N ILE A 171 -5.14 -9.35 5.44
CA ILE A 171 -5.66 -8.74 6.67
C ILE A 171 -7.17 -8.61 6.52
N ILE A 172 -7.91 -9.35 7.34
CA ILE A 172 -9.38 -9.43 7.31
C ILE A 172 -9.90 -8.75 8.58
N GLY A 173 -10.54 -7.58 8.40
CA GLY A 173 -10.87 -6.71 9.54
C GLY A 173 -9.61 -6.16 10.22
N ASP A 174 -9.65 -5.94 11.54
CA ASP A 174 -8.55 -5.28 12.26
C ASP A 174 -7.47 -6.23 12.83
N LYS A 175 -7.78 -7.53 12.97
CA LYS A 175 -6.92 -8.44 13.75
C LYS A 175 -6.69 -9.82 13.12
N ASN A 176 -7.46 -10.21 12.12
CA ASN A 176 -7.30 -11.52 11.50
C ASN A 176 -6.28 -11.44 10.36
N ILE A 177 -5.07 -11.91 10.61
CA ILE A 177 -3.97 -11.92 9.65
C ILE A 177 -3.74 -13.36 9.21
N GLN A 178 -3.80 -13.59 7.90
CA GLN A 178 -3.53 -14.88 7.26
C GLN A 178 -2.43 -14.71 6.22
N PHE A 179 -1.84 -15.81 5.79
CA PHE A 179 -0.98 -15.83 4.60
C PHE A 179 -1.74 -16.42 3.43
N GLY A 180 -1.31 -16.07 2.22
CA GLY A 180 -1.90 -16.59 1.00
C GLY A 180 -0.97 -16.48 -0.20
N MET A 181 -1.36 -17.10 -1.28
CA MET A 181 -0.81 -16.83 -2.60
C MET A 181 -1.82 -16.05 -3.42
N GLY A 182 -1.41 -14.87 -3.91
CA GLY A 182 -2.24 -13.97 -4.71
C GLY A 182 -1.75 -13.91 -6.15
N ASP A 183 -2.65 -13.92 -7.12
CA ASP A 183 -2.38 -13.77 -8.54
C ASP A 183 -2.98 -12.47 -9.07
N HIS A 184 -2.14 -11.59 -9.62
CA HIS A 184 -2.57 -10.39 -10.31
C HIS A 184 -2.61 -10.64 -11.82
N TRP A 185 -3.78 -10.48 -12.43
CA TRP A 185 -3.99 -10.78 -13.84
C TRP A 185 -5.12 -9.96 -14.47
N ILE A 186 -5.23 -10.00 -15.79
CA ILE A 186 -6.28 -9.33 -16.56
C ILE A 186 -7.27 -10.39 -17.05
N ASN A 187 -8.54 -10.25 -16.67
CA ASN A 187 -9.58 -11.18 -17.09
C ASN A 187 -10.06 -10.93 -18.53
N ARG A 188 -10.95 -11.81 -19.03
CA ARG A 188 -11.48 -11.74 -20.41
C ARG A 188 -12.26 -10.45 -20.72
N ASN A 189 -12.75 -9.75 -19.68
CA ASN A 189 -13.45 -8.47 -19.80
C ASN A 189 -12.49 -7.27 -19.67
N ASN A 190 -11.18 -7.53 -19.80
CA ASN A 190 -10.11 -6.54 -19.64
C ASN A 190 -10.08 -5.86 -18.26
N LEU A 191 -10.61 -6.52 -17.23
CA LEU A 191 -10.55 -6.04 -15.85
C LEU A 191 -9.35 -6.64 -15.15
N LYS A 192 -8.63 -5.82 -14.41
CA LYS A 192 -7.56 -6.28 -13.51
C LYS A 192 -8.16 -6.89 -12.26
N VAL A 193 -7.69 -8.08 -11.91
CA VAL A 193 -8.15 -8.89 -10.78
C VAL A 193 -6.96 -9.25 -9.91
N PHE A 194 -7.14 -9.22 -8.61
CA PHE A 194 -6.23 -9.85 -7.67
C PHE A 194 -6.99 -11.01 -7.00
N GLU A 195 -6.61 -12.23 -7.34
CA GLU A 195 -7.23 -13.47 -6.89
C GLU A 195 -6.34 -14.15 -5.86
N THR A 196 -6.83 -14.49 -4.67
CA THR A 196 -5.99 -14.98 -3.59
C THR A 196 -6.53 -16.26 -2.96
N TYR A 197 -5.73 -17.32 -2.97
CA TYR A 197 -5.93 -18.50 -2.13
C TYR A 197 -5.33 -18.23 -0.74
N ILE A 198 -6.19 -18.12 0.27
CA ILE A 198 -5.79 -17.85 1.67
C ILE A 198 -5.50 -19.20 2.33
N PHE A 199 -4.32 -19.36 2.92
CA PHE A 199 -3.90 -20.63 3.52
C PHE A 199 -4.70 -20.91 4.80
N ASN A 200 -5.14 -22.16 4.95
CA ASN A 200 -5.87 -22.65 6.14
C ASN A 200 -7.11 -21.79 6.50
N PHE A 201 -7.77 -21.22 5.50
CA PHE A 201 -8.92 -20.35 5.69
C PHE A 201 -10.14 -20.88 4.92
N SER A 202 -11.31 -20.94 5.59
CA SER A 202 -12.55 -21.48 5.01
C SER A 202 -13.78 -20.61 5.27
N ASN A 203 -13.64 -19.48 5.97
CA ASN A 203 -14.76 -18.61 6.29
C ASN A 203 -15.26 -17.86 5.05
N ASP A 204 -16.53 -17.51 5.05
CA ASP A 204 -17.10 -16.61 4.04
C ASP A 204 -16.69 -15.17 4.34
N ILE A 205 -16.10 -14.51 3.33
CA ILE A 205 -15.65 -13.12 3.39
C ILE A 205 -16.15 -12.29 2.20
N TYR A 206 -17.16 -12.76 1.48
CA TYR A 206 -17.79 -11.97 0.42
C TYR A 206 -18.30 -10.63 0.94
N ASN A 207 -18.21 -9.59 0.12
CA ASN A 207 -18.56 -8.22 0.43
C ASN A 207 -17.75 -7.59 1.59
N SER A 208 -16.76 -8.32 2.15
CA SER A 208 -15.86 -7.77 3.15
C SER A 208 -14.71 -7.02 2.48
N LYS A 209 -14.26 -5.93 3.11
CA LYS A 209 -13.01 -5.26 2.74
C LYS A 209 -11.84 -6.07 3.32
N ILE A 210 -10.91 -6.47 2.46
CA ILE A 210 -9.66 -7.09 2.86
C ILE A 210 -8.47 -6.26 2.39
N THR A 211 -7.35 -6.37 3.10
CA THR A 211 -6.09 -5.71 2.74
C THR A 211 -5.03 -6.75 2.46
N PHE A 212 -4.30 -6.57 1.37
CA PHE A 212 -3.15 -7.36 1.01
C PHE A 212 -1.87 -6.61 1.33
N GLU A 213 -0.89 -7.31 1.87
CA GLU A 213 0.48 -6.85 2.04
C GLU A 213 1.38 -7.77 1.20
N LEU A 214 2.06 -7.22 0.18
CA LEU A 214 2.95 -7.98 -0.69
C LEU A 214 4.24 -8.30 0.06
N LEU A 215 4.62 -9.58 0.10
CA LEU A 215 5.81 -10.05 0.78
C LEU A 215 6.91 -10.48 -0.19
N ASP A 216 6.54 -11.22 -1.25
CA ASP A 216 7.50 -11.74 -2.22
C ASP A 216 6.83 -11.99 -3.56
N TYR A 217 7.58 -11.89 -4.64
CA TYR A 217 7.14 -12.28 -5.99
C TYR A 217 7.56 -13.72 -6.28
N ILE A 218 6.62 -14.55 -6.71
CA ILE A 218 6.85 -15.98 -6.92
C ILE A 218 7.21 -16.27 -8.38
N ARG A 219 6.38 -15.79 -9.32
CA ARG A 219 6.58 -16.04 -10.76
C ARG A 219 5.67 -15.20 -11.65
N ASP A 220 5.99 -15.14 -12.93
CA ASP A 220 5.13 -14.61 -13.98
C ASP A 220 3.90 -15.50 -14.22
N ASN A 221 2.83 -14.91 -14.77
CA ASN A 221 1.66 -15.67 -15.21
C ASN A 221 2.02 -16.60 -16.39
N GLN A 222 1.39 -17.76 -16.41
CA GLN A 222 1.62 -18.78 -17.43
C GLN A 222 0.31 -19.13 -18.14
N LYS A 223 0.41 -19.47 -19.43
CA LYS A 223 -0.73 -20.00 -20.17
C LYS A 223 -1.04 -21.43 -19.70
N ILE A 224 -2.29 -21.67 -19.32
CA ILE A 224 -2.78 -22.94 -18.82
C ILE A 224 -3.65 -23.60 -19.90
N ASN A 225 -3.39 -24.86 -20.20
CA ASN A 225 -4.09 -25.60 -21.24
C ASN A 225 -5.02 -26.69 -20.69
N SER A 226 -4.91 -27.08 -19.41
CA SER A 226 -5.77 -28.05 -18.75
C SER A 226 -5.95 -27.79 -17.26
N LEU A 227 -7.02 -28.35 -16.66
CA LEU A 227 -7.25 -28.26 -15.21
C LEU A 227 -6.16 -28.96 -14.39
N ASP A 228 -5.63 -30.08 -14.88
CA ASP A 228 -4.55 -30.80 -14.22
C ASP A 228 -3.25 -30.00 -14.21
N GLN A 229 -2.94 -29.32 -15.32
CA GLN A 229 -1.82 -28.38 -15.38
C GLN A 229 -2.01 -27.25 -14.38
N LEU A 230 -3.21 -26.64 -14.29
CA LEU A 230 -3.53 -25.60 -13.32
C LEU A 230 -3.32 -26.10 -11.88
N LYS A 231 -3.88 -27.28 -11.56
CA LYS A 231 -3.76 -27.88 -10.22
C LYS A 231 -2.31 -28.16 -9.85
N THR A 232 -1.51 -28.67 -10.77
CA THR A 232 -0.07 -28.90 -10.57
C THR A 232 0.66 -27.61 -10.29
N LEU A 233 0.39 -26.56 -11.08
CA LEU A 233 1.01 -25.24 -10.93
C LEU A 233 0.66 -24.61 -9.59
N LEU A 234 -0.64 -24.60 -9.21
CA LEU A 234 -1.08 -24.06 -7.93
C LEU A 234 -0.48 -24.81 -6.72
N ASN A 235 -0.29 -26.13 -6.82
CA ASN A 235 0.40 -26.89 -5.78
C ASN A 235 1.88 -26.49 -5.64
N ASN A 236 2.56 -26.26 -6.76
CA ASN A 236 3.95 -25.81 -6.75
C ASN A 236 4.07 -24.39 -6.19
N ASP A 237 3.20 -23.48 -6.59
CA ASP A 237 3.12 -22.11 -6.05
C ASP A 237 2.89 -22.12 -4.54
N LYS A 238 1.93 -22.94 -4.06
CA LYS A 238 1.66 -23.11 -2.64
C LYS A 238 2.89 -23.60 -1.87
N LYS A 239 3.61 -24.60 -2.39
CA LYS A 239 4.84 -25.12 -1.77
C LYS A 239 5.90 -24.02 -1.67
N GLU A 240 6.11 -23.27 -2.75
CA GLU A 240 7.08 -22.18 -2.77
C GLU A 240 6.69 -21.04 -1.81
N CYS A 241 5.41 -20.66 -1.78
CA CYS A 241 4.90 -19.67 -0.83
C CYS A 241 5.10 -20.11 0.63
N LEU A 242 4.77 -21.37 0.96
CA LEU A 242 4.95 -21.90 2.32
C LEU A 242 6.42 -21.91 2.75
N LYS A 243 7.33 -22.27 1.85
CA LYS A 243 8.77 -22.21 2.10
C LYS A 243 9.24 -20.78 2.36
N ARG A 244 8.82 -19.80 1.56
CA ARG A 244 9.23 -18.40 1.73
C ARG A 244 8.56 -17.74 2.93
N MET A 245 7.35 -18.18 3.29
CA MET A 245 6.60 -17.68 4.45
C MET A 245 7.36 -17.83 5.77
N GLU A 246 8.24 -18.83 5.90
CA GLU A 246 9.06 -19.05 7.12
C GLU A 246 9.87 -17.81 7.51
N LYS A 247 10.28 -16.99 6.54
CA LYS A 247 11.01 -15.73 6.78
C LYS A 247 10.16 -14.65 7.48
N TYR A 248 8.83 -14.79 7.46
CA TYR A 248 7.87 -13.77 7.91
C TYR A 248 7.07 -14.22 9.15
N ASN A 249 7.38 -15.39 9.72
CA ASN A 249 6.72 -15.96 10.90
C ASN A 249 7.44 -15.60 12.23
N GLY A 250 8.44 -14.72 12.18
CA GLY A 250 9.22 -14.28 13.34
C GLY A 250 8.67 -13.03 14.02
#